data_14524fbcc1f0bb4f44ee038db99c7005
#
_entry.id   14524fbcc1f0bb4f44ee038db99c7005
#
_cell.length_a   1.000
_cell.length_b   1.000
_cell.length_c   1.000
_cell.angle_alpha   90.00
_cell.angle_beta   90.00
_cell.angle_gamma   90.00
#
_symmetry.space_group_name_H-M   'P 1'
#
loop_
_entity.id
_entity.type
_entity.pdbx_description
1 polymer ?
#
loop_
_entity_poly.entity_id
_entity_poly.type
_entity_poly.pdbx_seq_one_letter_code
_entity_poly.pdbx_strand_id
1 'polypeptide(L)'
;IARICKKVPYEKAETFYEAIQSTWFIQLILQIESNGHSLSYGRFDQYIYPYYKHDKDLHNITEEQAIELLDNLWIKTLTINKVRSQAHTFSSAGSPMYQNVTIGGQTPDKKDATNELSYLVLKSVAQTRLPQPNLTVRYHKNMPKAFLDEAIEVMKLGTGMPAFNNDEIIIPSFIEKGVKEEDAYNYSAIGCVETAVPGKWGYRCTGMSYMNFPRILLMAMNDGVDMTSGKRFFEGSGYFKDMTS
;
A
#
# COMPACT_ATOMS: atom_id res chain seq x y z
N ILE A 1 10.52 0.39 -26.77
CA ILE A 1 10.36 1.38 -25.67
C ILE A 1 9.91 2.73 -26.24
N ALA A 2 10.69 3.40 -27.12
CA ALA A 2 10.37 4.76 -27.62
C ALA A 2 8.96 4.89 -28.23
N ARG A 3 8.49 3.89 -29.00
CA ARG A 3 7.12 3.87 -29.54
C ARG A 3 6.07 3.83 -28.44
N ILE A 4 6.26 2.99 -27.42
CA ILE A 4 5.36 2.87 -26.27
C ILE A 4 5.29 4.19 -25.51
N CYS A 5 6.44 4.81 -25.20
CA CYS A 5 6.50 6.08 -24.49
C CYS A 5 5.90 7.27 -25.29
N LYS A 6 5.78 7.17 -26.60
CA LYS A 6 5.07 8.16 -27.42
C LYS A 6 3.54 7.97 -27.38
N LYS A 7 3.08 6.74 -27.18
CA LYS A 7 1.66 6.38 -27.18
C LYS A 7 1.04 6.60 -25.81
N VAL A 8 1.60 5.98 -24.78
CA VAL A 8 1.00 6.00 -23.42
C VAL A 8 1.69 7.02 -22.52
N PRO A 9 0.97 7.68 -21.60
CA PRO A 9 -0.43 7.50 -21.23
C PRO A 9 -1.42 8.35 -22.04
N TYR A 10 -0.96 9.06 -23.06
CA TYR A 10 -1.81 9.95 -23.87
C TYR A 10 -2.89 9.17 -24.64
N GLU A 11 -2.52 8.05 -25.24
CA GLU A 11 -3.42 7.12 -25.88
C GLU A 11 -3.68 5.91 -24.97
N LYS A 12 -4.78 5.19 -25.21
CA LYS A 12 -5.12 3.99 -24.48
C LYS A 12 -4.07 2.90 -24.68
N ALA A 13 -3.68 2.25 -23.60
CA ALA A 13 -2.89 1.03 -23.66
C ALA A 13 -3.67 -0.12 -24.32
N GLU A 14 -2.99 -0.95 -25.10
CA GLU A 14 -3.55 -2.12 -25.75
C GLU A 14 -2.85 -3.41 -25.31
N THR A 15 -1.60 -3.32 -24.90
CA THR A 15 -0.79 -4.45 -24.44
C THR A 15 -0.46 -4.36 -22.97
N PHE A 16 -0.06 -5.48 -22.39
CA PHE A 16 0.40 -5.54 -20.99
C PHE A 16 1.58 -4.58 -20.75
N TYR A 17 2.57 -4.57 -21.64
CA TYR A 17 3.69 -3.64 -21.51
C TYR A 17 3.25 -2.17 -21.53
N GLU A 18 2.37 -1.81 -22.47
CA GLU A 18 1.83 -0.45 -22.54
C GLU A 18 1.06 -0.08 -21.27
N ALA A 19 0.28 -1.00 -20.70
CA ALA A 19 -0.46 -0.79 -19.47
C ALA A 19 0.48 -0.57 -18.27
N ILE A 20 1.52 -1.37 -18.14
CA ILE A 20 2.57 -1.21 -17.12
C ILE A 20 3.28 0.13 -17.26
N GLN A 21 3.69 0.50 -18.50
CA GLN A 21 4.37 1.76 -18.76
C GLN A 21 3.47 2.98 -18.50
N SER A 22 2.20 2.90 -18.88
CA SER A 22 1.21 3.93 -18.60
C SER A 22 1.02 4.13 -17.09
N THR A 23 0.85 3.04 -16.35
CA THR A 23 0.71 3.05 -14.89
C THR A 23 1.94 3.69 -14.23
N TRP A 24 3.15 3.34 -14.69
CA TRP A 24 4.37 3.94 -14.19
C TRP A 24 4.42 5.46 -14.42
N PHE A 25 4.09 5.93 -15.61
CA PHE A 25 4.11 7.37 -15.90
C PHE A 25 3.12 8.15 -15.04
N ILE A 26 1.90 7.63 -14.87
CA ILE A 26 0.88 8.25 -14.03
C ILE A 26 1.35 8.28 -12.56
N GLN A 27 1.86 7.17 -12.04
CA GLN A 27 2.38 7.09 -10.67
C GLN A 27 3.51 8.10 -10.46
N LEU A 28 4.46 8.20 -11.39
CA LEU A 28 5.59 9.12 -11.30
C LEU A 28 5.12 10.58 -11.29
N ILE A 29 4.22 10.98 -12.20
CA ILE A 29 3.73 12.36 -12.28
C ILE A 29 2.95 12.74 -11.04
N LEU A 30 2.07 11.87 -10.55
CA LEU A 30 1.31 12.11 -9.32
C LEU A 30 2.24 12.26 -8.10
N GLN A 31 3.30 11.48 -8.02
CA GLN A 31 4.30 11.60 -6.96
C GLN A 31 5.10 12.90 -7.04
N ILE A 32 5.45 13.36 -8.24
CA ILE A 32 6.15 14.64 -8.45
C ILE A 32 5.24 15.81 -8.09
N GLU A 33 4.01 15.83 -8.59
CA GLU A 33 3.05 16.92 -8.40
C GLU A 33 2.69 17.11 -6.92
N SER A 34 2.43 16.03 -6.21
CA SER A 34 2.03 16.09 -4.80
C SER A 34 3.20 16.13 -3.83
N ASN A 35 4.44 15.97 -4.27
CA ASN A 35 5.57 15.59 -3.42
C ASN A 35 5.15 14.44 -2.48
N GLY A 36 4.49 13.44 -3.08
CA GLY A 36 3.58 12.50 -2.46
C GLY A 36 4.18 11.63 -1.38
N HIS A 37 3.27 11.08 -0.66
CA HIS A 37 3.48 10.02 0.29
C HIS A 37 2.21 9.20 0.27
N SER A 38 2.35 7.88 0.22
CA SER A 38 1.22 6.95 0.21
C SER A 38 0.37 6.91 -1.07
N LEU A 39 0.76 7.57 -2.16
CA LEU A 39 0.12 7.36 -3.46
C LEU A 39 0.32 5.92 -3.90
N SER A 40 -0.77 5.18 -4.03
CA SER A 40 -0.77 3.72 -4.16
C SER A 40 -1.43 3.28 -5.44
N TYR A 41 -1.07 2.08 -5.90
CA TYR A 41 -1.53 1.53 -7.19
C TYR A 41 -2.97 1.01 -7.16
N GLY A 42 -3.58 0.87 -5.98
CA GLY A 42 -4.93 0.32 -5.87
C GLY A 42 -4.99 -1.18 -6.16
N ARG A 43 -6.13 -1.64 -6.67
CA ARG A 43 -6.38 -3.05 -7.02
C ARG A 43 -5.69 -3.41 -8.35
N PHE A 44 -4.38 -3.48 -8.29
CA PHE A 44 -3.51 -3.60 -9.45
C PHE A 44 -3.83 -4.81 -10.33
N ASP A 45 -4.03 -5.97 -9.74
CA ASP A 45 -4.35 -7.20 -10.43
C ASP A 45 -5.71 -7.19 -11.14
N GLN A 46 -6.60 -6.24 -10.81
CA GLN A 46 -7.91 -6.15 -11.42
C GLN A 46 -7.89 -5.29 -12.69
N TYR A 47 -7.31 -4.10 -12.64
CA TYR A 47 -7.33 -3.20 -13.80
C TYR A 47 -6.22 -3.48 -14.82
N ILE A 48 -5.17 -4.18 -14.43
CA ILE A 48 -4.08 -4.59 -15.33
C ILE A 48 -4.34 -5.98 -15.95
N TYR A 49 -5.05 -6.88 -15.26
CA TYR A 49 -5.28 -8.25 -15.74
C TYR A 49 -5.85 -8.35 -17.16
N PRO A 50 -6.82 -7.52 -17.60
CA PRO A 50 -7.34 -7.62 -18.97
C PRO A 50 -6.27 -7.49 -20.05
N TYR A 51 -5.24 -6.67 -19.83
CA TYR A 51 -4.13 -6.49 -20.78
C TYR A 51 -3.19 -7.70 -20.78
N TYR A 52 -2.88 -8.23 -19.58
CA TYR A 52 -2.09 -9.45 -19.45
C TYR A 52 -2.80 -10.63 -20.12
N LYS A 53 -4.08 -10.83 -19.82
CA LYS A 53 -4.87 -11.90 -20.39
C LYS A 53 -4.95 -11.80 -21.91
N HIS A 54 -5.16 -10.62 -22.45
CA HIS A 54 -5.19 -10.36 -23.89
C HIS A 54 -3.88 -10.80 -24.57
N ASP A 55 -2.74 -10.34 -24.07
CA ASP A 55 -1.44 -10.68 -24.64
C ASP A 55 -1.09 -12.16 -24.46
N LYS A 56 -1.49 -12.77 -23.33
CA LYS A 56 -1.32 -14.21 -23.08
C LYS A 56 -2.14 -15.06 -24.05
N ASP A 57 -3.41 -14.73 -24.26
CA ASP A 57 -4.32 -15.43 -25.16
C ASP A 57 -3.83 -15.36 -26.63
N LEU A 58 -3.16 -14.27 -26.99
CA LEU A 58 -2.52 -14.10 -28.31
C LEU A 58 -1.09 -14.64 -28.41
N HIS A 59 -0.58 -15.27 -27.33
CA HIS A 59 0.82 -15.74 -27.24
C HIS A 59 1.87 -14.63 -27.45
N ASN A 60 1.55 -13.38 -27.15
CA ASN A 60 2.43 -12.23 -27.27
C ASN A 60 3.34 -12.05 -26.04
N ILE A 61 3.04 -12.72 -24.93
CA ILE A 61 3.81 -12.64 -23.70
C ILE A 61 3.86 -13.99 -22.98
N THR A 62 5.00 -14.32 -22.40
CA THR A 62 5.15 -15.46 -21.48
C THR A 62 5.00 -15.02 -20.03
N GLU A 63 4.84 -15.96 -19.10
CA GLU A 63 4.80 -15.64 -17.65
C GLU A 63 6.12 -15.01 -17.19
N GLU A 64 7.25 -15.50 -17.66
CA GLU A 64 8.57 -14.97 -17.31
C GLU A 64 8.74 -13.52 -17.78
N GLN A 65 8.30 -13.22 -19.00
CA GLN A 65 8.31 -11.84 -19.50
C GLN A 65 7.37 -10.92 -18.73
N ALA A 66 6.21 -11.42 -18.31
CA ALA A 66 5.30 -10.65 -17.48
C ALA A 66 5.89 -10.37 -16.09
N ILE A 67 6.54 -11.37 -15.47
CA ILE A 67 7.25 -11.20 -14.20
C ILE A 67 8.40 -10.19 -14.37
N GLU A 68 9.19 -10.27 -15.42
CA GLU A 68 10.26 -9.30 -15.69
C GLU A 68 9.74 -7.87 -15.79
N LEU A 69 8.60 -7.65 -16.44
CA LEU A 69 7.97 -6.33 -16.49
C LEU A 69 7.49 -5.84 -15.12
N LEU A 70 6.94 -6.73 -14.31
CA LEU A 70 6.56 -6.42 -12.93
C LEU A 70 7.79 -6.08 -12.07
N ASP A 71 8.86 -6.87 -12.15
CA ASP A 71 10.12 -6.61 -11.45
C ASP A 71 10.69 -5.24 -11.80
N ASN A 72 10.69 -4.89 -13.10
CA ASN A 72 11.11 -3.57 -13.55
C ASN A 72 10.21 -2.45 -12.99
N LEU A 73 8.88 -2.67 -12.91
CA LEU A 73 7.96 -1.71 -12.31
C LEU A 73 8.29 -1.51 -10.82
N TRP A 74 8.57 -2.58 -10.07
CA TRP A 74 8.90 -2.47 -8.65
C TRP A 74 10.25 -1.78 -8.42
N ILE A 75 11.26 -2.09 -9.22
CA ILE A 75 12.55 -1.40 -9.19
C ILE A 75 12.36 0.11 -9.44
N LYS A 76 11.56 0.46 -10.44
CA LYS A 76 11.22 1.86 -10.73
C LYS A 76 10.43 2.52 -9.60
N THR A 77 9.48 1.80 -9.01
CA THR A 77 8.71 2.27 -7.86
C THR A 77 9.62 2.60 -6.66
N LEU A 78 10.64 1.79 -6.43
CA LEU A 78 11.64 2.03 -5.38
C LEU A 78 12.48 3.29 -5.64
N THR A 79 12.70 3.68 -6.90
CA THR A 79 13.49 4.87 -7.24
C THR A 79 12.77 6.19 -6.98
N ILE A 80 11.44 6.14 -6.80
CA ILE A 80 10.66 7.35 -6.47
C ILE A 80 10.97 7.76 -5.03
N ASN A 81 11.36 9.03 -4.87
CA ASN A 81 11.57 9.63 -3.56
C ASN A 81 11.03 11.05 -3.55
N LYS A 82 10.86 11.62 -2.37
CA LYS A 82 10.36 12.97 -2.19
C LYS A 82 11.37 13.89 -1.52
N VAL A 83 11.25 15.18 -1.79
CA VAL A 83 11.99 16.21 -1.05
C VAL A 83 11.39 16.35 0.34
N ARG A 84 12.22 16.23 1.36
CA ARG A 84 11.83 16.34 2.77
C ARG A 84 12.58 17.47 3.47
N SER A 85 11.94 18.10 4.44
CA SER A 85 12.64 19.02 5.33
C SER A 85 13.73 18.29 6.12
N GLN A 86 14.73 19.00 6.61
CA GLN A 86 15.78 18.43 7.44
C GLN A 86 15.23 17.69 8.67
N ALA A 87 14.27 18.30 9.37
CA ALA A 87 13.62 17.70 10.54
C ALA A 87 12.89 16.39 10.18
N HIS A 88 12.17 16.37 9.06
CA HIS A 88 11.49 15.16 8.60
C HIS A 88 12.50 14.08 8.18
N THR A 89 13.55 14.45 7.47
CA THR A 89 14.61 13.51 7.08
C THR A 89 15.27 12.90 8.31
N PHE A 90 15.56 13.70 9.33
CA PHE A 90 16.15 13.22 10.57
C PHE A 90 15.25 12.24 11.33
N SER A 91 13.94 12.52 11.40
CA SER A 91 12.98 11.68 12.13
C SER A 91 12.54 10.42 11.38
N SER A 92 12.62 10.42 10.04
CA SER A 92 12.09 9.34 9.18
C SER A 92 13.10 8.91 8.11
N ALA A 93 14.40 9.03 8.38
CA ALA A 93 15.43 8.55 7.49
C ALA A 93 15.23 7.04 7.18
N GLY A 94 15.33 6.68 5.91
CA GLY A 94 15.12 5.31 5.45
C GLY A 94 13.67 4.87 5.30
N SER A 95 12.70 5.69 5.71
CA SER A 95 11.29 5.37 5.49
C SER A 95 10.93 5.40 4.00
N PRO A 96 10.28 4.36 3.47
CA PRO A 96 9.85 4.31 2.07
C PRO A 96 8.71 5.29 1.78
N MET A 97 8.28 5.35 0.52
CA MET A 97 7.16 6.20 0.08
C MET A 97 5.79 5.58 0.37
N TYR A 98 5.75 4.32 0.80
CA TYR A 98 4.54 3.55 1.09
C TYR A 98 3.57 3.52 -0.10
N GLN A 99 4.05 3.02 -1.23
CA GLN A 99 3.28 2.85 -2.46
C GLN A 99 2.68 1.44 -2.46
N ASN A 100 1.40 1.33 -2.11
CA ASN A 100 0.76 0.03 -1.93
C ASN A 100 0.23 -0.54 -3.24
N VAL A 101 0.36 -1.85 -3.40
CA VAL A 101 -0.26 -2.68 -4.43
C VAL A 101 -1.23 -3.62 -3.74
N THR A 102 -2.48 -3.62 -4.15
CA THR A 102 -3.51 -4.50 -3.59
C THR A 102 -3.92 -5.56 -4.61
N ILE A 103 -3.97 -6.82 -4.18
CA ILE A 103 -4.37 -7.97 -5.01
C ILE A 103 -5.41 -8.86 -4.33
N GLY A 104 -6.12 -9.65 -5.11
CA GLY A 104 -7.16 -10.56 -4.64
C GLY A 104 -8.43 -9.88 -4.14
N GLY A 105 -9.04 -10.46 -3.14
CA GLY A 105 -10.29 -9.99 -2.56
C GLY A 105 -11.52 -10.40 -3.33
N GLN A 106 -12.61 -9.67 -3.15
CA GLN A 106 -13.89 -9.96 -3.77
C GLN A 106 -14.28 -8.93 -4.83
N THR A 107 -15.09 -9.38 -5.78
CA THR A 107 -15.80 -8.53 -6.74
C THR A 107 -17.10 -8.02 -6.12
N PRO A 108 -17.78 -6.99 -6.71
CA PRO A 108 -19.07 -6.51 -6.22
C PRO A 108 -20.19 -7.58 -6.19
N ASP A 109 -20.09 -8.61 -7.02
CA ASP A 109 -21.01 -9.77 -7.02
C ASP A 109 -20.57 -10.88 -6.03
N LYS A 110 -19.70 -10.55 -5.09
CA LYS A 110 -19.25 -11.39 -3.95
C LYS A 110 -18.48 -12.66 -4.36
N LYS A 111 -17.93 -12.67 -5.58
CA LYS A 111 -17.07 -13.74 -6.05
C LYS A 111 -15.61 -13.46 -5.73
N ASP A 112 -14.83 -14.51 -5.69
CA ASP A 112 -13.37 -14.38 -5.62
C ASP A 112 -12.83 -13.62 -6.84
N ALA A 113 -11.94 -12.65 -6.59
CA ALA A 113 -11.33 -11.79 -7.59
C ALA A 113 -9.87 -12.18 -7.89
N THR A 114 -9.37 -13.25 -7.25
CA THR A 114 -8.03 -13.77 -7.53
C THR A 114 -7.93 -14.21 -8.98
N ASN A 115 -6.88 -13.80 -9.66
CA ASN A 115 -6.62 -14.14 -11.04
C ASN A 115 -5.14 -14.50 -11.27
N GLU A 116 -4.77 -14.89 -12.46
CA GLU A 116 -3.39 -15.31 -12.78
C GLU A 116 -2.37 -14.21 -12.45
N LEU A 117 -2.71 -12.94 -12.72
CA LEU A 117 -1.81 -11.82 -12.42
C LEU A 117 -1.60 -11.65 -10.91
N SER A 118 -2.59 -12.02 -10.06
CA SER A 118 -2.41 -12.02 -8.61
C SER A 118 -1.24 -12.93 -8.18
N TYR A 119 -1.13 -14.10 -8.79
CA TYR A 119 -0.01 -15.03 -8.56
C TYR A 119 1.32 -14.49 -9.10
N LEU A 120 1.31 -13.88 -10.29
CA LEU A 120 2.53 -13.31 -10.86
C LEU A 120 3.07 -12.15 -10.02
N VAL A 121 2.20 -11.33 -9.45
CA VAL A 121 2.60 -10.27 -8.50
C VAL A 121 3.24 -10.86 -7.25
N LEU A 122 2.69 -11.94 -6.66
CA LEU A 122 3.32 -12.63 -5.53
C LEU A 122 4.71 -13.14 -5.89
N LYS A 123 4.85 -13.84 -7.02
CA LYS A 123 6.14 -14.35 -7.51
C LYS A 123 7.16 -13.24 -7.71
N SER A 124 6.78 -12.15 -8.36
CA SER A 124 7.63 -10.99 -8.62
C SER A 124 8.10 -10.33 -7.32
N VAL A 125 7.21 -10.12 -6.35
CA VAL A 125 7.59 -9.56 -5.04
C VAL A 125 8.52 -10.51 -4.26
N ALA A 126 8.26 -11.82 -4.31
CA ALA A 126 9.12 -12.84 -3.69
C ALA A 126 10.52 -12.86 -4.30
N GLN A 127 10.63 -12.63 -5.60
CA GLN A 127 11.87 -12.64 -6.35
C GLN A 127 12.70 -11.37 -6.11
N THR A 128 12.07 -10.20 -6.18
CA THR A 128 12.75 -8.91 -6.05
C THR A 128 13.10 -8.56 -4.61
N ARG A 129 12.29 -8.96 -3.64
CA ARG A 129 12.47 -8.70 -2.19
C ARG A 129 12.76 -7.24 -1.86
N LEU A 130 12.14 -6.32 -2.59
CA LEU A 130 12.31 -4.90 -2.40
C LEU A 130 11.42 -4.38 -1.26
N PRO A 131 11.81 -3.29 -0.56
CA PRO A 131 10.96 -2.64 0.44
C PRO A 131 9.76 -1.90 -0.18
N GLN A 132 9.68 -1.80 -1.49
CA GLN A 132 8.59 -1.24 -2.28
C GLN A 132 8.35 -2.10 -3.53
N PRO A 133 7.08 -2.23 -3.96
CA PRO A 133 5.86 -1.69 -3.34
C PRO A 133 5.50 -2.42 -2.04
N ASN A 134 4.71 -1.76 -1.18
CA ASN A 134 3.99 -2.48 -0.14
C ASN A 134 2.95 -3.37 -0.82
N LEU A 135 2.92 -4.65 -0.48
CA LEU A 135 1.95 -5.58 -1.04
C LEU A 135 0.86 -5.91 -0.02
N THR A 136 -0.39 -5.78 -0.43
CA THR A 136 -1.55 -6.17 0.36
C THR A 136 -2.35 -7.24 -0.38
N VAL A 137 -2.60 -8.35 0.30
CA VAL A 137 -3.52 -9.41 -0.12
C VAL A 137 -4.86 -9.20 0.60
N ARG A 138 -5.93 -9.08 -0.15
CA ARG A 138 -7.28 -9.05 0.40
C ARG A 138 -7.78 -10.48 0.61
N TYR A 139 -7.97 -10.83 1.87
CA TYR A 139 -8.45 -12.14 2.30
C TYR A 139 -9.98 -12.17 2.39
N HIS A 140 -10.59 -13.28 2.01
CA HIS A 140 -11.98 -13.64 2.33
C HIS A 140 -12.12 -15.17 2.44
N LYS A 141 -13.17 -15.63 3.11
CA LYS A 141 -13.38 -17.06 3.42
C LYS A 141 -13.39 -18.00 2.22
N ASN A 142 -13.79 -17.49 1.05
CA ASN A 142 -13.89 -18.27 -0.19
C ASN A 142 -12.65 -18.09 -1.10
N MET A 143 -11.57 -17.47 -0.59
CA MET A 143 -10.31 -17.33 -1.31
C MET A 143 -9.74 -18.70 -1.67
N PRO A 144 -9.19 -18.90 -2.89
CA PRO A 144 -8.53 -20.15 -3.25
C PRO A 144 -7.40 -20.47 -2.27
N LYS A 145 -7.47 -21.68 -1.69
CA LYS A 145 -6.45 -22.13 -0.73
C LYS A 145 -5.04 -22.04 -1.30
N ALA A 146 -4.85 -22.39 -2.57
CA ALA A 146 -3.55 -22.31 -3.24
C ALA A 146 -2.99 -20.89 -3.25
N PHE A 147 -3.83 -19.87 -3.45
CA PHE A 147 -3.40 -18.48 -3.42
C PHE A 147 -3.02 -18.02 -2.00
N LEU A 148 -3.81 -18.42 -1.01
CA LEU A 148 -3.50 -18.14 0.39
C LEU A 148 -2.17 -18.79 0.80
N ASP A 149 -1.98 -20.07 0.46
CA ASP A 149 -0.75 -20.80 0.78
C ASP A 149 0.47 -20.11 0.13
N GLU A 150 0.39 -19.70 -1.13
CA GLU A 150 1.47 -18.99 -1.82
C GLU A 150 1.76 -17.61 -1.18
N ALA A 151 0.72 -16.86 -0.82
CA ALA A 151 0.89 -15.59 -0.12
C ALA A 151 1.58 -15.76 1.25
N ILE A 152 1.27 -16.84 1.97
CA ILE A 152 1.93 -17.19 3.24
C ILE A 152 3.40 -17.56 2.99
N GLU A 153 3.72 -18.32 1.94
CA GLU A 153 5.12 -18.64 1.61
C GLU A 153 5.92 -17.38 1.29
N VAL A 154 5.33 -16.41 0.58
CA VAL A 154 5.98 -15.11 0.34
C VAL A 154 6.21 -14.35 1.66
N MET A 155 5.23 -14.35 2.57
CA MET A 155 5.37 -13.72 3.90
C MET A 155 6.51 -14.32 4.71
N LYS A 156 6.74 -15.64 4.62
CA LYS A 156 7.84 -16.35 5.32
C LYS A 156 9.23 -15.90 4.87
N LEU A 157 9.37 -15.21 3.74
CA LEU A 157 10.65 -14.65 3.29
C LEU A 157 11.18 -13.53 4.20
N GLY A 158 10.37 -13.04 5.14
CA GLY A 158 10.77 -12.08 6.16
C GLY A 158 10.87 -10.63 5.66
N THR A 159 10.32 -10.33 4.48
CA THR A 159 10.28 -8.96 3.94
C THR A 159 9.21 -8.07 4.58
N GLY A 160 8.35 -8.64 5.44
CA GLY A 160 7.17 -7.96 6.00
C GLY A 160 5.96 -7.88 5.04
N MET A 161 6.04 -8.54 3.88
CA MET A 161 5.02 -8.55 2.84
C MET A 161 4.62 -9.98 2.49
N PRO A 162 3.37 -10.20 2.03
CA PRO A 162 2.25 -9.26 1.98
C PRO A 162 1.62 -9.01 3.35
N ALA A 163 0.97 -7.84 3.51
CA ALA A 163 0.00 -7.62 4.57
C ALA A 163 -1.36 -8.22 4.17
N PHE A 164 -2.16 -8.65 5.14
CA PHE A 164 -3.48 -9.21 4.88
C PHE A 164 -4.58 -8.27 5.35
N ASN A 165 -5.51 -7.94 4.45
CA ASN A 165 -6.72 -7.19 4.74
C ASN A 165 -7.93 -8.13 4.68
N ASN A 166 -8.71 -8.20 5.74
CA ASN A 166 -9.87 -9.10 5.82
C ASN A 166 -11.14 -8.42 5.28
N ASP A 167 -11.59 -8.86 4.10
CA ASP A 167 -12.81 -8.37 3.45
C ASP A 167 -14.07 -8.56 4.30
N GLU A 168 -14.14 -9.64 5.09
CA GLU A 168 -15.29 -9.94 5.98
C GLU A 168 -15.48 -8.87 7.07
N ILE A 169 -14.46 -8.08 7.36
CA ILE A 169 -14.49 -7.01 8.36
C ILE A 169 -14.51 -5.63 7.68
N ILE A 170 -13.65 -5.44 6.69
CA ILE A 170 -13.44 -4.11 6.09
C ILE A 170 -14.64 -3.68 5.26
N ILE A 171 -15.20 -4.58 4.43
CA ILE A 171 -16.34 -4.26 3.58
C ILE A 171 -17.58 -3.84 4.40
N PRO A 172 -18.03 -4.62 5.39
CA PRO A 172 -19.12 -4.18 6.27
C PRO A 172 -18.86 -2.86 6.98
N SER A 173 -17.62 -2.64 7.44
CA SER A 173 -17.25 -1.37 8.09
C SER A 173 -17.37 -0.17 7.16
N PHE A 174 -17.04 -0.31 5.87
CA PHE A 174 -17.27 0.74 4.89
C PHE A 174 -18.75 1.02 4.65
N ILE A 175 -19.56 -0.03 4.52
CA ILE A 175 -21.01 0.08 4.32
C ILE A 175 -21.65 0.77 5.53
N GLU A 176 -21.27 0.40 6.76
CA GLU A 176 -21.74 1.05 7.99
C GLU A 176 -21.41 2.55 8.03
N LYS A 177 -20.28 2.95 7.45
CA LYS A 177 -19.88 4.36 7.31
C LYS A 177 -20.56 5.08 6.15
N GLY A 178 -21.51 4.46 5.46
CA GLY A 178 -22.26 5.06 4.37
C GLY A 178 -21.63 4.95 2.99
N VAL A 179 -20.59 4.15 2.82
CA VAL A 179 -20.05 3.82 1.50
C VAL A 179 -21.02 2.86 0.81
N LYS A 180 -21.32 3.11 -0.45
CA LYS A 180 -22.18 2.21 -1.24
C LYS A 180 -21.59 0.82 -1.31
N GLU A 181 -22.42 -0.23 -1.25
CA GLU A 181 -21.95 -1.61 -1.23
C GLU A 181 -21.05 -1.92 -2.43
N GLU A 182 -21.43 -1.53 -3.63
CA GLU A 182 -20.62 -1.75 -4.85
C GLU A 182 -19.22 -1.12 -4.76
N ASP A 183 -19.13 0.05 -4.13
CA ASP A 183 -17.88 0.78 -3.93
C ASP A 183 -17.04 0.16 -2.81
N ALA A 184 -17.69 -0.31 -1.74
CA ALA A 184 -17.02 -0.97 -0.63
C ALA A 184 -16.25 -2.22 -1.09
N TYR A 185 -16.79 -2.99 -2.03
CA TYR A 185 -16.06 -4.13 -2.63
C TYR A 185 -14.86 -3.71 -3.47
N ASN A 186 -14.78 -2.45 -3.89
CA ASN A 186 -13.64 -1.94 -4.67
C ASN A 186 -12.57 -1.26 -3.81
N TYR A 187 -12.60 -1.42 -2.50
CA TYR A 187 -11.55 -0.83 -1.65
C TYR A 187 -10.16 -1.40 -1.96
N SER A 188 -9.15 -0.61 -1.69
CA SER A 188 -7.74 -1.00 -1.73
C SER A 188 -6.99 -0.42 -0.54
N ALA A 189 -5.82 -0.96 -0.26
CA ALA A 189 -4.92 -0.37 0.71
C ALA A 189 -4.19 0.83 0.08
N ILE A 190 -3.96 1.85 0.88
CA ILE A 190 -3.13 3.01 0.57
C ILE A 190 -2.03 3.18 1.61
N GLY A 191 -0.87 3.62 1.17
CA GLY A 191 0.24 3.79 2.09
C GLY A 191 0.67 2.50 2.77
N CYS A 192 0.75 2.56 4.08
CA CYS A 192 1.16 1.41 4.89
C CYS A 192 0.09 0.31 4.90
N VAL A 193 -1.12 0.66 5.38
CA VAL A 193 -2.23 -0.28 5.60
C VAL A 193 -3.61 0.39 5.57
N GLU A 194 -3.68 1.69 5.37
CA GLU A 194 -4.93 2.43 5.33
C GLU A 194 -5.80 1.92 4.18
N THR A 195 -7.11 2.02 4.33
CA THR A 195 -8.05 1.54 3.31
C THR A 195 -8.89 2.69 2.75
N ALA A 196 -9.09 2.66 1.43
CA ALA A 196 -9.90 3.64 0.72
C ALA A 196 -10.59 3.02 -0.49
N VAL A 197 -11.58 3.70 -1.05
CA VAL A 197 -12.17 3.33 -2.33
C VAL A 197 -11.55 4.23 -3.41
N PRO A 198 -10.74 3.68 -4.32
CA PRO A 198 -10.05 4.45 -5.34
C PRO A 198 -10.99 5.35 -6.14
N GLY A 199 -10.65 6.63 -6.22
CA GLY A 199 -11.39 7.64 -6.98
C GLY A 199 -12.75 8.07 -6.40
N LYS A 200 -13.18 7.50 -5.26
CA LYS A 200 -14.49 7.78 -4.69
C LYS A 200 -14.46 8.19 -3.23
N TRP A 201 -13.78 7.45 -2.40
CA TRP A 201 -13.73 7.71 -0.97
C TRP A 201 -12.34 7.51 -0.42
N GLY A 202 -11.80 8.54 0.21
CA GLY A 202 -10.51 8.50 0.89
C GLY A 202 -10.66 8.92 2.33
N TYR A 203 -10.23 8.07 3.23
CA TYR A 203 -10.09 8.40 4.64
C TYR A 203 -8.82 9.24 4.81
N ARG A 204 -8.97 10.44 5.39
CA ARG A 204 -7.82 11.29 5.57
C ARG A 204 -7.09 10.98 6.85
N CYS A 205 -5.92 10.55 6.63
CA CYS A 205 -4.73 10.70 7.41
C CYS A 205 -4.73 10.27 8.85
N THR A 206 -4.28 9.11 9.00
CA THR A 206 -3.37 8.74 10.08
C THR A 206 -2.10 9.61 10.00
N GLY A 207 -1.53 9.97 11.10
CA GLY A 207 -0.28 10.75 11.14
C GLY A 207 -0.43 12.26 11.20
N MET A 208 -1.62 12.78 11.49
CA MET A 208 -1.81 14.20 11.82
C MET A 208 -1.14 14.59 13.13
N SER A 209 -1.04 13.65 14.06
CA SER A 209 -0.30 13.81 15.32
C SER A 209 0.24 12.47 15.80
N TYR A 210 1.35 12.53 16.49
CA TYR A 210 1.96 11.39 17.16
C TYR A 210 1.94 11.62 18.66
N MET A 211 1.35 10.67 19.40
CA MET A 211 1.35 10.69 20.86
C MET A 211 2.38 9.69 21.38
N ASN A 212 3.40 10.19 22.06
CA ASN A 212 4.38 9.37 22.74
C ASN A 212 3.86 9.04 24.15
N PHE A 213 3.07 7.97 24.28
CA PHE A 213 2.51 7.55 25.57
C PHE A 213 3.54 7.38 26.68
N PRO A 214 4.70 6.71 26.47
CA PRO A 214 5.75 6.65 27.49
C PRO A 214 6.21 8.02 27.97
N ARG A 215 6.39 8.98 27.06
CA ARG A 215 6.80 10.33 27.44
C ARG A 215 5.71 11.07 28.22
N ILE A 216 4.44 10.93 27.81
CA ILE A 216 3.29 11.49 28.53
C ILE A 216 3.20 10.91 29.95
N LEU A 217 3.37 9.59 30.09
CA LEU A 217 3.39 8.93 31.39
C LEU A 217 4.52 9.44 32.28
N LEU A 218 5.75 9.54 31.74
CA LEU A 218 6.89 10.10 32.46
C LEU A 218 6.64 11.55 32.91
N MET A 219 6.03 12.36 32.06
CA MET A 219 5.64 13.74 32.41
C MET A 219 4.58 13.74 33.52
N ALA A 220 3.56 12.86 33.43
CA ALA A 220 2.54 12.73 34.49
C ALA A 220 3.14 12.31 35.84
N MET A 221 4.10 11.38 35.81
CA MET A 221 4.82 10.93 37.00
C MET A 221 5.80 11.97 37.55
N ASN A 222 6.14 13.00 36.79
CA ASN A 222 7.10 14.05 37.14
C ASN A 222 6.44 15.44 37.19
N ASP A 223 5.21 15.51 37.71
CA ASP A 223 4.47 16.74 37.92
C ASP A 223 4.33 17.65 36.71
N GLY A 224 4.11 17.03 35.52
CA GLY A 224 3.95 17.74 34.26
C GLY A 224 5.26 18.24 33.64
N VAL A 225 6.40 17.89 34.20
CA VAL A 225 7.73 18.30 33.69
C VAL A 225 8.28 17.24 32.74
N ASP A 226 8.65 17.66 31.53
CA ASP A 226 9.39 16.82 30.60
C ASP A 226 10.84 16.69 31.01
N MET A 227 11.27 15.50 31.36
CA MET A 227 12.62 15.22 31.84
C MET A 227 13.72 15.51 30.81
N THR A 228 13.37 15.49 29.51
CA THR A 228 14.34 15.76 28.43
C THR A 228 14.61 17.24 28.25
N SER A 229 13.58 18.08 28.29
CA SER A 229 13.69 19.53 28.10
C SER A 229 13.70 20.34 29.39
N GLY A 230 13.33 19.73 30.53
CA GLY A 230 13.12 20.40 31.80
C GLY A 230 11.92 21.33 31.82
N LYS A 231 11.11 21.34 30.76
CA LYS A 231 9.98 22.26 30.61
C LYS A 231 8.71 21.67 31.20
N ARG A 232 7.98 22.46 31.98
CA ARG A 232 6.65 22.09 32.48
C ARG A 232 5.63 22.33 31.36
N PHE A 233 4.83 21.34 31.04
CA PHE A 233 3.77 21.40 30.02
C PHE A 233 2.37 21.51 30.59
N PHE A 234 2.16 20.98 31.81
CA PHE A 234 0.89 21.07 32.54
C PHE A 234 1.14 20.98 34.04
N GLU A 235 0.15 21.36 34.85
CA GLU A 235 0.18 21.13 36.27
C GLU A 235 -0.21 19.68 36.57
N GLY A 236 0.69 18.92 37.15
CA GLY A 236 0.45 17.54 37.56
C GLY A 236 -0.09 17.45 38.99
N SER A 237 -0.31 16.22 39.44
CA SER A 237 -0.76 15.94 40.83
C SER A 237 0.41 15.77 41.81
N GLY A 238 1.61 16.22 41.44
CA GLY A 238 2.85 15.99 42.20
C GLY A 238 3.73 14.90 41.55
N TYR A 239 4.81 14.58 42.24
CA TYR A 239 5.74 13.56 41.76
C TYR A 239 5.30 12.18 42.23
N PHE A 240 5.27 11.21 41.33
CA PHE A 240 4.88 9.83 41.65
C PHE A 240 5.66 9.23 42.85
N LYS A 241 6.99 9.54 42.91
CA LYS A 241 7.85 9.14 44.03
C LYS A 241 7.35 9.62 45.39
N ASP A 242 6.62 10.74 45.42
CA ASP A 242 6.10 11.33 46.65
C ASP A 242 4.68 10.80 46.99
N MET A 243 4.04 10.09 46.03
CA MET A 243 2.70 9.49 46.24
C MET A 243 2.75 8.08 46.80
N THR A 244 3.91 7.44 46.80
CA THR A 244 4.11 6.05 47.23
C THR A 244 4.72 5.93 48.63
N SER A 245 4.88 7.03 49.36
CA SER A 245 5.39 7.07 50.72
C SER A 245 4.28 7.06 51.77
#